data_fa92e100590e0404aa951dfe021a5b1a
#
_entry.id   fa92e100590e0404aa951dfe021a5b1a
#
_cell.length_a   1.000
_cell.length_b   1.000
_cell.length_c   1.000
_cell.angle_alpha   90.00
_cell.angle_beta   90.00
_cell.angle_gamma   90.00
#
_symmetry.space_group_name_H-M   'P 1'
#
loop_
_entity.id
_entity.type
_entity.pdbx_description
1 polymer ?
#
loop_
_entity_poly.entity_id
_entity_poly.type
_entity_poly.pdbx_seq_one_letter_code
_entity_poly.pdbx_strand_id
1 'polypeptide(L)'
;MITNQKLKKSLEEIKNITSFDAILYSAKGKHLTGTVEEPEHSDIFVKEFIVSEDDVREKNDAIAFAVEIDSELEYVLVMFCPYTSENLVIGRMAVCQLRTLVLGESERYDRNNFIQNILLGNMLGSDIINRAKKLHIENRKRVVYVIDTGKNSNEIAVEL
;
A
#
# COMPACT_ATOMS: atom_id res chain seq x y z
N MET A 1 1.55 -8.29 -2.37
CA MET A 1 2.20 -7.06 -2.93
C MET A 1 1.11 -6.20 -3.52
N ILE A 2 1.03 -4.93 -3.12
CA ILE A 2 0.03 -3.99 -3.62
C ILE A 2 0.30 -3.60 -5.08
N THR A 3 -0.74 -3.39 -5.86
CA THR A 3 -0.62 -2.98 -7.27
C THR A 3 -0.57 -1.46 -7.39
N ASN A 4 0.17 -0.95 -8.40
CA ASN A 4 0.22 0.49 -8.68
C ASN A 4 -1.18 1.08 -8.95
N GLN A 5 -2.10 0.29 -9.50
CA GLN A 5 -3.47 0.72 -9.76
C GLN A 5 -4.24 1.04 -8.45
N LYS A 6 -4.08 0.22 -7.40
CA LYS A 6 -4.70 0.48 -6.10
C LYS A 6 -4.08 1.70 -5.41
N LEU A 7 -2.76 1.85 -5.50
CA LEU A 7 -2.08 3.03 -4.99
C LEU A 7 -2.57 4.29 -5.71
N LYS A 8 -2.68 4.25 -7.04
CA LYS A 8 -3.19 5.36 -7.85
C LYS A 8 -4.61 5.75 -7.44
N LYS A 9 -5.50 4.78 -7.30
CA LYS A 9 -6.88 5.03 -6.86
C LYS A 9 -6.91 5.71 -5.48
N SER A 10 -6.09 5.27 -4.53
CA SER A 10 -5.99 5.92 -3.21
C SER A 10 -5.50 7.36 -3.30
N LEU A 11 -4.50 7.65 -4.16
CA LEU A 11 -4.04 9.03 -4.38
C LEU A 11 -5.13 9.89 -5.04
N GLU A 12 -5.91 9.35 -5.98
CA GLU A 12 -7.04 10.05 -6.59
C GLU A 12 -8.14 10.37 -5.55
N GLU A 13 -8.41 9.46 -4.62
CA GLU A 13 -9.32 9.71 -3.50
C GLU A 13 -8.80 10.81 -2.57
N ILE A 14 -7.52 10.80 -2.23
CA ILE A 14 -6.86 11.86 -1.45
C ILE A 14 -6.98 13.21 -2.19
N LYS A 15 -6.69 13.26 -3.49
CA LYS A 15 -6.85 14.47 -4.30
C LYS A 15 -8.29 14.97 -4.31
N ASN A 16 -9.27 14.10 -4.44
CA ASN A 16 -10.69 14.47 -4.44
C ASN A 16 -11.13 15.14 -3.12
N ILE A 17 -10.54 14.72 -1.99
CA ILE A 17 -10.85 15.27 -0.67
C ILE A 17 -10.07 16.57 -0.42
N THR A 18 -8.79 16.61 -0.77
CA THR A 18 -7.87 17.67 -0.38
C THR A 18 -7.66 18.73 -1.45
N SER A 19 -8.00 18.42 -2.71
CA SER A 19 -7.69 19.18 -3.92
C SER A 19 -6.19 19.32 -4.21
N PHE A 20 -5.33 18.60 -3.49
CA PHE A 20 -3.89 18.60 -3.71
C PHE A 20 -3.45 17.43 -4.59
N ASP A 21 -2.55 17.73 -5.51
CA ASP A 21 -1.89 16.71 -6.30
C ASP A 21 -0.83 15.99 -5.45
N ALA A 22 -0.65 14.71 -5.73
CA ALA A 22 0.32 13.90 -5.03
C ALA A 22 0.98 12.87 -5.95
N ILE A 23 2.24 12.54 -5.63
CA ILE A 23 3.03 11.51 -6.30
C ILE A 23 3.61 10.58 -5.23
N LEU A 24 3.64 9.29 -5.54
CA LEU A 24 4.21 8.26 -4.68
C LEU A 24 5.46 7.69 -5.32
N TYR A 25 6.53 7.62 -4.52
CA TYR A 25 7.81 7.02 -4.87
C TYR A 25 8.09 5.81 -3.99
N SER A 26 8.89 4.89 -4.49
CA SER A 26 9.43 3.80 -3.67
C SER A 26 10.51 4.31 -2.71
N ALA A 27 10.88 3.51 -1.71
CA ALA A 27 12.01 3.78 -0.82
C ALA A 27 13.36 3.99 -1.54
N LYS A 28 13.45 3.61 -2.82
CA LYS A 28 14.65 3.82 -3.66
C LYS A 28 14.56 5.09 -4.53
N GLY A 29 13.52 5.90 -4.33
CA GLY A 29 13.29 7.13 -5.11
C GLY A 29 12.78 6.90 -6.53
N LYS A 30 12.27 5.69 -6.84
CA LYS A 30 11.66 5.42 -8.15
C LYS A 30 10.21 5.85 -8.13
N HIS A 31 9.79 6.64 -9.12
CA HIS A 31 8.39 6.98 -9.36
C HIS A 31 7.52 5.72 -9.51
N LEU A 32 6.42 5.64 -8.78
CA LEU A 32 5.47 4.54 -8.85
C LEU A 32 4.16 4.95 -9.50
N THR A 33 3.53 6.01 -9.00
CA THR A 33 2.26 6.53 -9.50
C THR A 33 2.00 7.93 -8.94
N GLY A 34 1.09 8.68 -9.57
CA GLY A 34 0.70 10.01 -9.12
C GLY A 34 -0.64 10.45 -9.72
N THR A 35 -1.14 11.58 -9.22
CA THR A 35 -2.34 12.28 -9.74
C THR A 35 -1.98 13.35 -10.76
N VAL A 36 -0.70 13.64 -10.92
CA VAL A 36 -0.11 14.59 -11.86
C VAL A 36 1.15 13.97 -12.47
N GLU A 37 1.58 14.50 -13.62
CA GLU A 37 2.86 14.11 -14.22
C GLU A 37 4.02 14.53 -13.32
N GLU A 38 5.09 13.76 -13.33
CA GLU A 38 6.26 14.00 -12.50
C GLU A 38 6.94 15.32 -12.91
N PRO A 39 7.03 16.31 -12.00
CA PRO A 39 7.74 17.56 -12.29
C PRO A 39 9.24 17.34 -12.51
N GLU A 40 9.87 18.19 -13.32
CA GLU A 40 11.31 18.16 -13.51
C GLU A 40 12.04 18.32 -12.17
N HIS A 41 13.08 17.50 -11.95
CA HIS A 41 13.91 17.47 -10.72
C HIS A 41 13.21 16.97 -9.44
N SER A 42 12.00 16.43 -9.50
CA SER A 42 11.35 15.85 -8.31
C SER A 42 12.10 14.63 -7.79
N ASP A 43 12.75 13.87 -8.68
CA ASP A 43 13.59 12.73 -8.33
C ASP A 43 14.80 13.13 -7.46
N ILE A 44 15.37 14.32 -7.66
CA ILE A 44 16.48 14.84 -6.86
C ILE A 44 15.98 15.16 -5.45
N PHE A 45 14.84 15.83 -5.33
CA PHE A 45 14.22 16.14 -4.04
C PHE A 45 13.90 14.89 -3.23
N VAL A 46 13.33 13.87 -3.87
CA VAL A 46 13.02 12.60 -3.22
C VAL A 46 14.27 11.86 -2.76
N LYS A 47 15.34 11.86 -3.56
CA LYS A 47 16.62 11.25 -3.17
C LYS A 47 17.27 11.99 -1.99
N GLU A 48 17.26 13.34 -2.00
CA GLU A 48 17.72 14.14 -0.87
C GLU A 48 16.91 13.84 0.40
N PHE A 49 15.59 13.69 0.27
CA PHE A 49 14.70 13.34 1.38
C PHE A 49 15.02 11.96 1.97
N ILE A 50 15.19 10.94 1.14
CA ILE A 50 15.53 9.58 1.59
C ILE A 50 16.85 9.54 2.36
N VAL A 51 17.85 10.31 1.89
CA VAL A 51 19.19 10.36 2.54
C VAL A 51 19.15 11.12 3.87
N SER A 52 18.23 12.09 4.02
CA SER A 52 18.14 12.89 5.26
C SER A 52 17.50 12.15 6.44
N GLU A 53 16.83 11.02 6.19
CA GLU A 53 16.07 10.26 7.20
C GLU A 53 15.03 11.12 7.94
N ASP A 54 14.54 12.19 7.30
CA ASP A 54 13.50 13.05 7.84
C ASP A 54 12.12 12.39 7.70
N ASP A 55 11.22 12.58 8.66
CA ASP A 55 9.82 12.16 8.54
C ASP A 55 9.04 13.02 7.54
N VAL A 56 9.38 14.32 7.48
CA VAL A 56 8.73 15.33 6.65
C VAL A 56 9.74 16.38 6.20
N ARG A 57 9.68 16.77 4.92
CA ARG A 57 10.54 17.83 4.37
C ARG A 57 9.80 18.63 3.32
N GLU A 58 10.00 19.94 3.33
CA GLU A 58 9.46 20.84 2.30
C GLU A 58 10.51 21.29 1.30
N LYS A 59 10.07 21.56 0.07
CA LYS A 59 10.85 22.22 -0.97
C LYS A 59 9.90 22.75 -2.06
N ASN A 60 9.92 24.05 -2.35
CA ASN A 60 9.20 24.67 -3.49
C ASN A 60 7.71 24.28 -3.56
N ASP A 61 6.93 24.57 -2.52
CA ASP A 61 5.50 24.21 -2.42
C ASP A 61 5.19 22.70 -2.60
N ALA A 62 6.17 21.86 -2.35
CA ALA A 62 5.99 20.42 -2.24
C ALA A 62 6.44 19.94 -0.86
N ILE A 63 5.67 19.03 -0.28
CA ILE A 63 5.97 18.41 1.03
C ILE A 63 6.14 16.92 0.82
N ALA A 64 7.32 16.39 1.16
CA ALA A 64 7.59 14.97 1.18
C ALA A 64 7.31 14.39 2.57
N PHE A 65 6.68 13.23 2.61
CA PHE A 65 6.37 12.48 3.82
C PHE A 65 6.91 11.07 3.71
N ALA A 66 7.55 10.57 4.77
CA ALA A 66 7.94 9.17 4.88
C ALA A 66 6.71 8.28 5.14
N VAL A 67 6.55 7.22 4.37
CA VAL A 67 5.56 6.16 4.60
C VAL A 67 6.32 4.93 5.05
N GLU A 68 6.37 4.75 6.37
CA GLU A 68 7.04 3.64 7.01
C GLU A 68 6.08 2.50 7.31
N ILE A 69 6.55 1.26 7.13
CA ILE A 69 5.87 0.03 7.52
C ILE A 69 6.85 -0.80 8.33
N ASP A 70 6.47 -1.22 9.53
CA ASP A 70 7.33 -1.95 10.46
C ASP A 70 8.68 -1.26 10.73
N SER A 71 8.66 0.10 10.81
CA SER A 71 9.83 0.97 11.01
C SER A 71 10.84 0.96 9.86
N GLU A 72 10.43 0.52 8.68
CA GLU A 72 11.21 0.62 7.45
C GLU A 72 10.52 1.56 6.47
N LEU A 73 11.30 2.41 5.80
CA LEU A 73 10.79 3.30 4.75
C LEU A 73 10.36 2.44 3.55
N GLU A 74 9.09 2.42 3.25
CA GLU A 74 8.53 1.68 2.11
C GLU A 74 8.23 2.59 0.92
N TYR A 75 7.65 3.78 1.20
CA TYR A 75 7.33 4.77 0.18
C TYR A 75 7.64 6.19 0.64
N VAL A 76 7.75 7.10 -0.33
CA VAL A 76 7.76 8.55 -0.11
C VAL A 76 6.55 9.15 -0.81
N LEU A 77 5.69 9.81 -0.04
CA LEU A 77 4.55 10.57 -0.56
C LEU A 77 4.97 12.03 -0.73
N VAL A 78 4.89 12.56 -1.94
CA VAL A 78 5.11 13.99 -2.22
C VAL A 78 3.76 14.62 -2.54
N MET A 79 3.35 15.61 -1.75
CA MET A 79 2.14 16.40 -1.95
C MET A 79 2.50 17.81 -2.41
N PHE A 80 1.81 18.30 -3.42
CA PHE A 80 2.02 19.66 -3.97
C PHE A 80 1.05 20.63 -3.29
N CYS A 81 1.50 21.22 -2.19
CA CYS A 81 0.74 22.15 -1.39
C CYS A 81 1.68 23.05 -0.58
N PRO A 82 1.24 24.27 -0.18
CA PRO A 82 2.01 25.14 0.69
C PRO A 82 2.30 24.50 2.04
N TYR A 83 3.46 24.80 2.63
CA TYR A 83 3.82 24.34 3.96
C TYR A 83 3.07 25.08 5.03
N THR A 84 1.99 24.50 5.52
CA THR A 84 1.18 24.99 6.63
C THR A 84 0.91 23.90 7.65
N SER A 85 0.53 24.27 8.88
CA SER A 85 0.18 23.29 9.93
C SER A 85 -0.98 22.39 9.51
N GLU A 86 -1.96 22.94 8.82
CA GLU A 86 -3.13 22.22 8.32
C GLU A 86 -2.72 21.19 7.25
N ASN A 87 -1.88 21.59 6.29
CA ASN A 87 -1.41 20.72 5.21
C ASN A 87 -0.49 19.62 5.73
N LEU A 88 0.27 19.88 6.80
CA LEU A 88 1.03 18.82 7.49
C LEU A 88 0.12 17.77 8.11
N VAL A 89 -0.98 18.17 8.74
CA VAL A 89 -1.96 17.23 9.30
C VAL A 89 -2.60 16.41 8.17
N ILE A 90 -3.02 17.06 7.09
CA ILE A 90 -3.59 16.40 5.92
C ILE A 90 -2.61 15.37 5.34
N GLY A 91 -1.35 15.75 5.17
CA GLY A 91 -0.31 14.85 4.66
C GLY A 91 -0.08 13.63 5.56
N ARG A 92 -0.05 13.83 6.89
CA ARG A 92 0.05 12.72 7.85
C ARG A 92 -1.18 11.79 7.82
N MET A 93 -2.38 12.35 7.59
CA MET A 93 -3.58 11.53 7.40
C MET A 93 -3.48 10.71 6.09
N ALA A 94 -2.99 11.29 5.02
CA ALA A 94 -2.75 10.59 3.76
C ALA A 94 -1.72 9.45 3.93
N VAL A 95 -0.64 9.69 4.67
CA VAL A 95 0.33 8.64 5.05
C VAL A 95 -0.34 7.51 5.82
N CYS A 96 -1.19 7.82 6.80
CA CYS A 96 -1.91 6.84 7.59
C CYS A 96 -2.85 6.00 6.71
N GLN A 97 -3.56 6.62 5.75
CA GLN A 97 -4.42 5.93 4.79
C GLN A 97 -3.61 4.99 3.89
N LEU A 98 -2.50 5.44 3.33
CA LEU A 98 -1.61 4.62 2.51
C LEU A 98 -1.03 3.43 3.29
N ARG A 99 -0.56 3.67 4.52
CA ARG A 99 -0.07 2.61 5.42
C ARG A 99 -1.13 1.55 5.67
N THR A 100 -2.35 1.96 6.01
CA THR A 100 -3.48 1.06 6.25
C THR A 100 -3.81 0.23 5.00
N LEU A 101 -3.79 0.86 3.83
CA LEU A 101 -4.02 0.18 2.55
C LEU A 101 -2.96 -0.89 2.28
N VAL A 102 -1.68 -0.55 2.45
CA VAL A 102 -0.56 -1.48 2.18
C VAL A 102 -0.57 -2.65 3.15
N LEU A 103 -0.79 -2.41 4.45
CA LEU A 103 -0.90 -3.46 5.47
C LEU A 103 -2.08 -4.39 5.20
N GLY A 104 -3.27 -3.84 4.89
CA GLY A 104 -4.45 -4.65 4.57
C GLY A 104 -4.26 -5.54 3.34
N GLU A 105 -3.56 -5.06 2.32
CA GLU A 105 -3.22 -5.87 1.13
C GLU A 105 -2.17 -6.95 1.45
N SER A 106 -1.21 -6.67 2.31
CA SER A 106 -0.22 -7.66 2.76
C SER A 106 -0.90 -8.80 3.53
N GLU A 107 -1.77 -8.48 4.50
CA GLU A 107 -2.53 -9.46 5.26
C GLU A 107 -3.43 -10.32 4.36
N ARG A 108 -4.12 -9.69 3.39
CA ARG A 108 -4.95 -10.41 2.43
C ARG A 108 -4.13 -11.38 1.58
N TYR A 109 -2.95 -10.97 1.13
CA TYR A 109 -2.05 -11.81 0.35
C TYR A 109 -1.57 -13.02 1.18
N ASP A 110 -1.20 -12.80 2.43
CA ASP A 110 -0.76 -13.85 3.34
C ASP A 110 -1.87 -14.87 3.64
N ARG A 111 -3.11 -14.42 3.83
CA ARG A 111 -4.28 -15.30 3.98
C ARG A 111 -4.53 -16.14 2.74
N ASN A 112 -4.48 -15.56 1.56
CA ASN A 112 -4.70 -16.27 0.31
C ASN A 112 -3.62 -17.31 0.06
N ASN A 113 -2.35 -16.97 0.26
CA ASN A 113 -1.22 -17.90 0.17
C ASN A 113 -1.33 -19.04 1.18
N PHE A 114 -1.76 -18.75 2.41
CA PHE A 114 -1.95 -19.76 3.43
C PHE A 114 -3.02 -20.77 3.00
N ILE A 115 -4.19 -20.31 2.55
CA ILE A 115 -5.28 -21.16 2.08
C ILE A 115 -4.84 -21.99 0.87
N GLN A 116 -4.16 -21.37 -0.09
CA GLN A 116 -3.64 -22.05 -1.27
C GLN A 116 -2.66 -23.18 -0.90
N ASN A 117 -1.73 -22.93 0.03
CA ASN A 117 -0.77 -23.92 0.49
C ASN A 117 -1.43 -25.08 1.25
N ILE A 118 -2.51 -24.81 2.00
CA ILE A 118 -3.31 -25.89 2.61
C ILE A 118 -3.96 -26.75 1.54
N LEU A 119 -4.62 -26.14 0.54
CA LEU A 119 -5.32 -26.86 -0.52
C LEU A 119 -4.37 -27.72 -1.37
N LEU A 120 -3.15 -27.24 -1.58
CA LEU A 120 -2.10 -27.96 -2.31
C LEU A 120 -1.36 -29.01 -1.46
N GLY A 121 -1.66 -29.12 -0.18
CA GLY A 121 -0.99 -30.07 0.73
C GLY A 121 0.48 -29.72 1.03
N ASN A 122 0.89 -28.48 0.80
CA ASN A 122 2.28 -28.03 0.97
C ASN A 122 2.66 -27.68 2.41
N MET A 123 1.78 -27.94 3.39
CA MET A 123 2.00 -27.58 4.80
C MET A 123 1.81 -28.75 5.74
N LEU A 124 2.66 -28.83 6.77
CA LEU A 124 2.50 -29.79 7.86
C LEU A 124 1.40 -29.34 8.82
N GLY A 125 0.72 -30.30 9.46
CA GLY A 125 -0.42 -30.00 10.34
C GLY A 125 -0.09 -29.05 11.50
N SER A 126 1.10 -29.15 12.09
CA SER A 126 1.60 -28.22 13.12
C SER A 126 1.73 -26.79 12.62
N ASP A 127 2.24 -26.62 11.38
CA ASP A 127 2.46 -25.32 10.78
C ASP A 127 1.14 -24.66 10.38
N ILE A 128 0.16 -25.47 9.95
CA ILE A 128 -1.21 -25.01 9.67
C ILE A 128 -1.81 -24.37 10.92
N ILE A 129 -1.74 -25.02 12.07
CA ILE A 129 -2.32 -24.52 13.32
C ILE A 129 -1.63 -23.24 13.77
N ASN A 130 -0.30 -23.19 13.71
CA ASN A 130 0.46 -22.01 14.14
C ASN A 130 0.23 -20.80 13.22
N ARG A 131 0.19 -21.02 11.92
CA ARG A 131 -0.02 -19.96 10.93
C ARG A 131 -1.47 -19.47 10.91
N ALA A 132 -2.45 -20.37 11.09
CA ALA A 132 -3.86 -20.02 11.24
C ALA A 132 -4.09 -19.07 12.44
N LYS A 133 -3.43 -19.35 13.58
CA LYS A 133 -3.49 -18.46 14.76
C LYS A 133 -2.93 -17.06 14.46
N LYS A 134 -1.78 -16.97 13.77
CA LYS A 134 -1.18 -15.68 13.39
C LYS A 134 -2.06 -14.87 12.44
N LEU A 135 -2.77 -15.55 11.54
CA LEU A 135 -3.66 -14.94 10.56
C LEU A 135 -5.10 -14.74 11.11
N HIS A 136 -5.32 -14.98 12.42
CA HIS A 136 -6.62 -14.89 13.07
C HIS A 136 -7.70 -15.71 12.37
N ILE A 137 -7.31 -16.87 11.80
CA ILE A 137 -8.24 -17.80 11.16
C ILE A 137 -8.76 -18.78 12.21
N GLU A 138 -10.05 -18.65 12.53
CA GLU A 138 -10.69 -19.51 13.51
C GLU A 138 -10.79 -20.97 13.03
N ASN A 139 -10.54 -21.92 13.93
CA ASN A 139 -10.72 -23.36 13.68
C ASN A 139 -12.22 -23.72 13.76
N ARG A 140 -12.94 -23.47 12.66
CA ARG A 140 -14.35 -23.84 12.52
C ARG A 140 -14.52 -24.81 11.37
N LYS A 141 -15.58 -25.64 11.41
CA LYS A 141 -15.99 -26.43 10.24
C LYS A 141 -16.30 -25.50 9.08
N ARG A 142 -15.65 -25.71 7.94
CA ARG A 142 -15.82 -24.89 6.73
C ARG A 142 -16.21 -25.78 5.57
N VAL A 143 -17.02 -25.24 4.67
CA VAL A 143 -17.30 -25.85 3.37
C VAL A 143 -16.44 -25.11 2.35
N VAL A 144 -15.72 -25.85 1.53
CA VAL A 144 -14.93 -25.32 0.43
C VAL A 144 -15.69 -25.58 -0.87
N TYR A 145 -15.97 -24.54 -1.61
CA TYR A 145 -16.53 -24.63 -2.95
C TYR A 145 -15.39 -24.42 -3.94
N VAL A 146 -15.23 -25.32 -4.89
CA VAL A 146 -14.34 -25.13 -6.04
C VAL A 146 -15.23 -24.85 -7.25
N ILE A 147 -15.11 -23.64 -7.78
CA ILE A 147 -15.90 -23.17 -8.92
C ILE A 147 -14.94 -23.09 -10.10
N ASP A 148 -15.19 -23.87 -11.14
CA ASP A 148 -14.49 -23.76 -12.40
C ASP A 148 -15.19 -22.68 -13.26
N THR A 149 -14.57 -21.54 -13.41
CA THR A 149 -15.11 -20.40 -14.17
C THR A 149 -14.79 -20.49 -15.67
N GLY A 150 -14.15 -21.56 -16.13
CA GLY A 150 -13.73 -21.72 -17.53
C GLY A 150 -12.67 -20.69 -17.94
N LYS A 151 -12.50 -20.50 -19.26
CA LYS A 151 -11.45 -19.62 -19.81
C LYS A 151 -11.66 -18.12 -19.63
N ASN A 152 -12.76 -17.67 -19.04
CA ASN A 152 -13.20 -16.27 -19.19
C ASN A 152 -13.35 -15.45 -17.90
N SER A 153 -12.85 -15.83 -16.73
CA SER A 153 -12.97 -14.85 -15.65
C SER A 153 -12.19 -15.17 -14.38
N ASN A 154 -10.98 -14.66 -14.31
CA ASN A 154 -10.33 -14.38 -13.02
C ASN A 154 -11.00 -13.23 -12.24
N GLU A 155 -11.88 -12.43 -12.86
CA GLU A 155 -12.54 -11.27 -12.25
C GLU A 155 -13.80 -11.64 -11.44
N ILE A 156 -14.58 -12.62 -11.89
CA ILE A 156 -15.86 -12.97 -11.23
C ILE A 156 -15.66 -13.76 -9.94
N ALA A 157 -14.53 -14.47 -9.78
CA ALA A 157 -14.25 -15.27 -8.57
C ALA A 157 -13.84 -14.42 -7.35
N VAL A 158 -13.68 -13.11 -7.49
CA VAL A 158 -13.26 -12.20 -6.41
C VAL A 158 -14.45 -11.53 -5.71
N GLU A 159 -15.65 -11.58 -6.28
CA GLU A 159 -16.86 -10.93 -5.74
C GLU A 159 -17.77 -11.85 -4.89
N LEU A 160 -17.38 -13.10 -4.65
CA LEU A 160 -18.08 -14.05 -3.77
C LEU A 160 -17.30 -14.22 -2.45
#